data_a127016b5b2bceb3275066a08855e522
#
_entry.id   a127016b5b2bceb3275066a08855e522
#
_cell.length_a   1.000
_cell.length_b   1.000
_cell.length_c   1.000
_cell.angle_alpha   90.00
_cell.angle_beta   90.00
_cell.angle_gamma   90.00
#
_symmetry.space_group_name_H-M   'P 1'
#
loop_
_entity.id
_entity.type
_entity.pdbx_description
1 polymer ?
#
loop_
_entity_poly.entity_id
_entity_poly.type
_entity_poly.pdbx_seq_one_letter_code
_entity_poly.pdbx_strand_id
1 'polypeptide(L)'
;MIPLVDIARLFASHGVKVSIITTPYNALLFESSIDHATELGHEIFVHKLKFPSAEVGIPEGIENFSAVTSKEMAIGVFMGIPLLQKPMESLIFELRPHCIVSDMFFPWTVDVAEQLNIPRLMFYPNNLMLHCIEHCLKLYTPHEKVSSDSESFLIPGLPDQIEMKRSQLPENVIKINPKGPYWEMMKRIKESEPRSYAMIHDTIYDLEPSYAELYQEIKGKKPWLIGPLFHFSKREEASNSRNTQDQERHSCLSWLDSQEPNSVVYICFGSMARFSDAQLTEIALALETSNSSFLWVVRKGDEPQESWMPSSFKEKMLTNKKCLIVRGWVPQLKILNHPATGVFMTHCGWNSTLESLTAGVPMLTWPLFAEQFYNEKLVEVLGCGVRVGAEVWHSTFDIKDTIVNKEKIEASLKTLMNTSGESEMIKSRAKDVEAMINRAVEKGGSSYNHLTTLIQEIKCHAFGISEE
;
A
#
# COMPACT_ATOMS: atom_id res chain seq x y z
N MET A 1 -2.84 7.72 4.25
CA MET A 1 -2.39 8.93 4.99
C MET A 1 -0.90 9.21 4.74
N ILE A 2 0.04 8.32 5.08
CA ILE A 2 1.49 8.58 4.87
C ILE A 2 1.82 9.01 3.43
N PRO A 3 1.35 8.33 2.36
CA PRO A 3 1.62 8.78 1.00
C PRO A 3 1.13 10.20 0.68
N LEU A 4 0.02 10.66 1.28
CA LEU A 4 -0.44 12.05 1.11
C LEU A 4 0.47 13.06 1.78
N VAL A 5 1.08 12.70 2.91
CA VAL A 5 2.12 13.55 3.55
C VAL A 5 3.37 13.61 2.67
N ASP A 6 3.74 12.49 2.04
CA ASP A 6 4.85 12.47 1.09
C ASP A 6 4.57 13.34 -0.15
N ILE A 7 3.32 13.33 -0.69
CA ILE A 7 2.89 14.28 -1.73
C ILE A 7 3.02 15.72 -1.25
N ALA A 8 2.57 16.03 -0.03
CA ALA A 8 2.64 17.37 0.54
C ALA A 8 4.09 17.87 0.62
N ARG A 9 5.01 17.04 1.13
CA ARG A 9 6.45 17.34 1.21
C ARG A 9 7.06 17.49 -0.19
N LEU A 10 6.68 16.61 -1.11
CA LEU A 10 7.15 16.64 -2.49
C LEU A 10 6.72 17.92 -3.20
N PHE A 11 5.47 18.35 -3.06
CA PHE A 11 5.01 19.62 -3.63
C PHE A 11 5.72 20.81 -2.97
N ALA A 12 5.89 20.79 -1.66
CA ALA A 12 6.58 21.85 -0.94
C ALA A 12 8.06 21.98 -1.36
N SER A 13 8.75 20.87 -1.63
CA SER A 13 10.14 20.88 -2.13
C SER A 13 10.26 21.50 -3.55
N HIS A 14 9.13 21.61 -4.27
CA HIS A 14 9.04 22.30 -5.57
C HIS A 14 8.49 23.74 -5.44
N GLY A 15 8.55 24.32 -4.24
CA GLY A 15 8.17 25.71 -3.96
C GLY A 15 6.64 25.94 -3.96
N VAL A 16 5.86 24.90 -3.66
CA VAL A 16 4.42 25.03 -3.44
C VAL A 16 4.15 25.21 -1.95
N LYS A 17 3.36 26.22 -1.58
CA LYS A 17 2.86 26.38 -0.22
C LYS A 17 1.75 25.35 0.05
N VAL A 18 1.92 24.51 1.07
CA VAL A 18 1.02 23.38 1.34
C VAL A 18 0.34 23.51 2.70
N SER A 19 -0.97 23.27 2.74
CA SER A 19 -1.76 23.12 3.95
C SER A 19 -2.26 21.68 4.08
N ILE A 20 -1.84 20.97 5.13
CA ILE A 20 -2.29 19.61 5.45
C ILE A 20 -3.45 19.72 6.44
N ILE A 21 -4.62 19.19 6.07
CA ILE A 21 -5.76 19.06 6.98
C ILE A 21 -5.79 17.61 7.49
N THR A 22 -5.72 17.44 8.80
CA THR A 22 -5.63 16.13 9.45
C THR A 22 -6.32 16.13 10.83
N THR A 23 -6.21 15.02 11.56
CA THR A 23 -6.70 14.89 12.94
C THR A 23 -5.53 14.81 13.94
N PRO A 24 -5.74 15.13 15.23
CA PRO A 24 -4.63 15.28 16.20
C PRO A 24 -3.70 14.08 16.30
N TYR A 25 -4.25 12.86 16.43
CA TYR A 25 -3.43 11.64 16.58
C TYR A 25 -2.77 11.22 15.27
N ASN A 26 -3.43 11.49 14.14
CA ASN A 26 -2.80 11.28 12.84
C ASN A 26 -1.62 12.23 12.61
N ALA A 27 -1.70 13.49 13.08
CA ALA A 27 -0.62 14.46 12.97
C ALA A 27 0.65 13.98 13.67
N LEU A 28 0.55 13.30 14.83
CA LEU A 28 1.70 12.78 15.56
C LEU A 28 2.54 11.76 14.76
N LEU A 29 1.91 11.07 13.81
CA LEU A 29 2.59 10.03 13.01
C LEU A 29 3.60 10.59 12.00
N PHE A 30 3.51 11.87 11.67
CA PHE A 30 4.36 12.53 10.69
C PHE A 30 4.93 13.88 11.14
N GLU A 31 4.73 14.26 12.41
CA GLU A 31 5.18 15.54 12.97
C GLU A 31 6.67 15.77 12.72
N SER A 32 7.52 14.79 13.04
CA SER A 32 8.98 14.88 12.83
C SER A 32 9.36 15.10 11.36
N SER A 33 8.62 14.50 10.43
CA SER A 33 8.87 14.64 8.99
C SER A 33 8.51 16.05 8.49
N ILE A 34 7.47 16.66 9.06
CA ILE A 34 7.07 18.03 8.72
C ILE A 34 7.99 19.04 9.36
N ASP A 35 8.39 18.84 10.61
CA ASP A 35 9.37 19.72 11.29
C ASP A 35 10.67 19.78 10.50
N HIS A 36 11.17 18.62 10.07
CA HIS A 36 12.37 18.56 9.23
C HIS A 36 12.19 19.29 7.88
N ALA A 37 11.07 19.08 7.19
CA ALA A 37 10.79 19.80 5.95
C ALA A 37 10.73 21.33 6.17
N THR A 38 10.16 21.76 7.29
CA THR A 38 10.10 23.19 7.67
C THR A 38 11.49 23.75 7.97
N GLU A 39 12.37 23.00 8.65
CA GLU A 39 13.77 23.36 8.87
C GLU A 39 14.54 23.55 7.56
N LEU A 40 14.18 22.80 6.51
CA LEU A 40 14.73 22.97 5.15
C LEU A 40 14.13 24.17 4.39
N GLY A 41 13.23 24.92 5.01
CA GLY A 41 12.59 26.11 4.43
C GLY A 41 11.35 25.83 3.59
N HIS A 42 10.78 24.63 3.67
CA HIS A 42 9.54 24.29 2.95
C HIS A 42 8.33 24.87 3.67
N GLU A 43 7.41 25.50 2.93
CA GLU A 43 6.19 26.10 3.47
C GLU A 43 5.07 25.06 3.65
N ILE A 44 5.07 24.35 4.77
CA ILE A 44 4.05 23.35 5.11
C ILE A 44 3.34 23.75 6.41
N PHE A 45 2.01 23.81 6.37
CA PHE A 45 1.14 24.16 7.50
C PHE A 45 0.23 23.00 7.84
N VAL A 46 0.11 22.63 9.13
CA VAL A 46 -0.72 21.52 9.59
C VAL A 46 -1.92 22.04 10.36
N HIS A 47 -3.12 21.75 9.87
CA HIS A 47 -4.40 22.09 10.48
C HIS A 47 -5.03 20.85 11.10
N LYS A 48 -5.28 20.87 12.40
CA LYS A 48 -5.78 19.71 13.16
C LYS A 48 -7.28 19.88 13.42
N LEU A 49 -8.11 19.01 12.88
CA LEU A 49 -9.56 18.94 13.13
C LEU A 49 -9.87 17.76 14.04
N LYS A 50 -10.69 17.99 15.07
CA LYS A 50 -11.07 16.93 16.02
C LYS A 50 -11.81 15.81 15.30
N PHE A 51 -11.35 14.56 15.48
CA PHE A 51 -12.08 13.39 14.98
C PHE A 51 -13.35 13.17 15.85
N PRO A 52 -14.51 12.87 15.24
CA PRO A 52 -15.79 12.75 15.94
C PRO A 52 -15.94 11.38 16.65
N SER A 53 -14.99 11.03 17.54
CA SER A 53 -14.93 9.72 18.20
C SER A 53 -16.16 9.43 19.05
N ALA A 54 -16.66 10.44 19.77
CA ALA A 54 -17.84 10.30 20.64
C ALA A 54 -19.11 10.04 19.82
N GLU A 55 -19.26 10.73 18.70
CA GLU A 55 -20.43 10.62 17.79
C GLU A 55 -20.52 9.24 17.13
N VAL A 56 -19.38 8.57 16.93
CA VAL A 56 -19.33 7.24 16.32
C VAL A 56 -19.06 6.13 17.33
N GLY A 57 -19.01 6.45 18.62
CA GLY A 57 -18.94 5.46 19.71
C GLY A 57 -17.61 4.71 19.83
N ILE A 58 -16.48 5.35 19.47
CA ILE A 58 -15.14 4.74 19.60
C ILE A 58 -14.28 5.55 20.59
N PRO A 59 -13.24 4.92 21.18
CA PRO A 59 -12.32 5.61 22.06
C PRO A 59 -11.62 6.79 21.37
N GLU A 60 -11.33 7.84 22.14
CA GLU A 60 -10.48 8.94 21.68
C GLU A 60 -9.08 8.40 21.32
N GLY A 61 -8.50 8.90 20.22
CA GLY A 61 -7.21 8.43 19.72
C GLY A 61 -7.31 7.36 18.64
N ILE A 62 -8.48 6.77 18.43
CA ILE A 62 -8.72 5.85 17.30
C ILE A 62 -9.20 6.68 16.10
N GLU A 63 -8.27 7.14 15.27
CA GLU A 63 -8.54 8.05 14.15
C GLU A 63 -8.14 7.47 12.77
N ASN A 64 -7.58 6.26 12.76
CA ASN A 64 -7.17 5.55 11.56
C ASN A 64 -7.26 4.04 11.73
N PHE A 65 -7.22 3.30 10.60
CA PHE A 65 -7.35 1.85 10.60
C PHE A 65 -6.18 1.09 11.24
N SER A 66 -4.99 1.68 11.36
CA SER A 66 -3.86 1.02 12.01
C SER A 66 -4.01 0.96 13.53
N ALA A 67 -4.80 1.86 14.12
CA ALA A 67 -5.12 1.88 15.54
C ALA A 67 -6.30 0.96 15.92
N VAL A 68 -6.98 0.37 14.93
CA VAL A 68 -8.20 -0.43 15.14
C VAL A 68 -7.87 -1.83 15.64
N THR A 69 -8.52 -2.26 16.70
CA THR A 69 -8.39 -3.60 17.28
C THR A 69 -9.64 -4.47 17.14
N SER A 70 -10.81 -3.87 16.81
CA SER A 70 -12.07 -4.60 16.63
C SER A 70 -12.83 -4.15 15.37
N LYS A 71 -13.80 -4.95 14.95
CA LYS A 71 -14.71 -4.64 13.83
C LYS A 71 -15.53 -3.37 14.11
N GLU A 72 -16.01 -3.20 15.34
CA GLU A 72 -16.79 -2.05 15.78
C GLU A 72 -15.97 -0.77 15.67
N MET A 73 -14.70 -0.79 16.10
CA MET A 73 -13.80 0.35 15.94
C MET A 73 -13.55 0.67 14.47
N ALA A 74 -13.40 -0.34 13.61
CA ALA A 74 -13.24 -0.11 12.16
C ALA A 74 -14.46 0.57 11.55
N ILE A 75 -15.66 0.12 11.93
CA ILE A 75 -16.91 0.73 11.50
C ILE A 75 -16.98 2.18 12.02
N GLY A 76 -16.61 2.41 13.29
CA GLY A 76 -16.59 3.76 13.88
C GLY A 76 -15.64 4.71 13.13
N VAL A 77 -14.40 4.28 12.84
CA VAL A 77 -13.46 5.09 12.03
C VAL A 77 -14.07 5.41 10.67
N PHE A 78 -14.63 4.41 10.00
CA PHE A 78 -15.25 4.58 8.69
C PHE A 78 -16.43 5.55 8.71
N MET A 79 -17.30 5.45 9.73
CA MET A 79 -18.46 6.33 9.92
C MET A 79 -18.09 7.75 10.37
N GLY A 80 -16.90 7.92 10.96
CA GLY A 80 -16.38 9.23 11.36
C GLY A 80 -15.90 10.08 10.18
N ILE A 81 -15.42 9.45 9.10
CA ILE A 81 -14.92 10.16 7.90
C ILE A 81 -15.94 11.14 7.30
N PRO A 82 -17.21 10.75 7.03
CA PRO A 82 -18.22 11.69 6.53
C PRO A 82 -18.53 12.85 7.48
N LEU A 83 -18.38 12.65 8.79
CA LEU A 83 -18.66 13.70 9.79
C LEU A 83 -17.59 14.81 9.78
N LEU A 84 -16.41 14.54 9.25
CA LEU A 84 -15.36 15.55 9.04
C LEU A 84 -15.68 16.49 7.86
N GLN A 85 -16.67 16.20 7.01
CA GLN A 85 -16.98 16.99 5.81
C GLN A 85 -17.17 18.47 6.14
N LYS A 86 -18.13 18.82 6.99
CA LYS A 86 -18.47 20.23 7.30
C LYS A 86 -17.30 21.04 7.87
N PRO A 87 -16.58 20.56 8.92
CA PRO A 87 -15.43 21.30 9.43
C PRO A 87 -14.30 21.45 8.42
N MET A 88 -14.06 20.43 7.56
CA MET A 88 -13.08 20.52 6.50
C MET A 88 -13.50 21.52 5.41
N GLU A 89 -14.75 21.49 4.97
CA GLU A 89 -15.32 22.48 4.01
C GLU A 89 -15.12 23.91 4.51
N SER A 90 -15.50 24.19 5.77
CA SER A 90 -15.34 25.51 6.36
C SER A 90 -13.88 25.99 6.32
N LEU A 91 -12.96 25.11 6.69
CA LEU A 91 -11.53 25.41 6.68
C LEU A 91 -10.98 25.61 5.24
N ILE A 92 -11.41 24.80 4.28
CA ILE A 92 -10.99 24.95 2.87
C ILE A 92 -11.49 26.31 2.32
N PHE A 93 -12.72 26.71 2.63
CA PHE A 93 -13.23 28.03 2.21
C PHE A 93 -12.50 29.21 2.87
N GLU A 94 -12.01 29.03 4.10
CA GLU A 94 -11.15 30.01 4.80
C GLU A 94 -9.77 30.12 4.15
N LEU A 95 -9.13 28.96 3.89
CA LEU A 95 -7.78 28.88 3.33
C LEU A 95 -7.70 29.32 1.86
N ARG A 96 -8.79 29.20 1.09
CA ARG A 96 -8.85 29.53 -0.34
C ARG A 96 -7.66 28.99 -1.14
N PRO A 97 -7.45 27.67 -1.17
CA PRO A 97 -6.34 27.09 -1.89
C PRO A 97 -6.51 27.24 -3.41
N HIS A 98 -5.41 27.13 -4.15
CA HIS A 98 -5.46 27.09 -5.62
C HIS A 98 -5.73 25.67 -6.16
N CYS A 99 -5.60 24.65 -5.34
CA CYS A 99 -5.82 23.25 -5.69
C CYS A 99 -6.13 22.43 -4.44
N ILE A 100 -6.94 21.40 -4.57
CA ILE A 100 -7.19 20.41 -3.51
C ILE A 100 -6.61 19.07 -3.95
N VAL A 101 -5.69 18.51 -3.14
CA VAL A 101 -5.26 17.11 -3.24
C VAL A 101 -5.96 16.33 -2.13
N SER A 102 -6.74 15.33 -2.46
CA SER A 102 -7.49 14.58 -1.45
C SER A 102 -7.44 13.07 -1.69
N ASP A 103 -7.47 12.32 -0.58
CA ASP A 103 -7.71 10.89 -0.62
C ASP A 103 -9.07 10.58 -1.26
N MET A 104 -9.19 9.40 -1.87
CA MET A 104 -10.44 8.92 -2.47
C MET A 104 -11.59 8.87 -1.46
N PHE A 105 -11.31 8.64 -0.17
CA PHE A 105 -12.33 8.60 0.90
C PHE A 105 -12.94 9.95 1.25
N PHE A 106 -12.51 11.03 0.60
CA PHE A 106 -13.13 12.37 0.68
C PHE A 106 -13.79 12.78 -0.65
N PRO A 107 -14.76 12.00 -1.19
CA PRO A 107 -15.34 12.26 -2.52
C PRO A 107 -16.02 13.62 -2.63
N TRP A 108 -16.56 14.15 -1.54
CA TRP A 108 -17.23 15.46 -1.47
C TRP A 108 -16.29 16.66 -1.73
N THR A 109 -14.97 16.46 -1.66
CA THR A 109 -14.00 17.53 -1.96
C THR A 109 -14.09 18.01 -3.41
N VAL A 110 -14.68 17.21 -4.30
CA VAL A 110 -14.96 17.65 -5.66
C VAL A 110 -16.02 18.76 -5.70
N ASP A 111 -17.04 18.69 -4.84
CA ASP A 111 -18.10 19.71 -4.74
C ASP A 111 -17.52 21.04 -4.25
N VAL A 112 -16.60 21.01 -3.28
CA VAL A 112 -15.90 22.19 -2.77
C VAL A 112 -15.00 22.80 -3.84
N ALA A 113 -14.26 21.96 -4.57
CA ALA A 113 -13.38 22.43 -5.66
C ALA A 113 -14.18 23.11 -6.77
N GLU A 114 -15.33 22.57 -7.17
CA GLU A 114 -16.24 23.19 -8.13
C GLU A 114 -16.76 24.54 -7.64
N GLN A 115 -17.18 24.64 -6.37
CA GLN A 115 -17.65 25.92 -5.80
C GLN A 115 -16.56 26.99 -5.75
N LEU A 116 -15.30 26.59 -5.54
CA LEU A 116 -14.15 27.51 -5.54
C LEU A 116 -13.58 27.75 -6.95
N ASN A 117 -14.06 27.02 -7.95
CA ASN A 117 -13.52 26.99 -9.31
C ASN A 117 -12.01 26.69 -9.35
N ILE A 118 -11.59 25.66 -8.63
CA ILE A 118 -10.20 25.20 -8.52
C ILE A 118 -10.08 23.71 -8.89
N PRO A 119 -8.90 23.23 -9.35
CA PRO A 119 -8.69 21.82 -9.61
C PRO A 119 -8.73 20.99 -8.33
N ARG A 120 -9.39 19.83 -8.39
CA ARG A 120 -9.30 18.76 -7.41
C ARG A 120 -8.51 17.61 -7.99
N LEU A 121 -7.42 17.23 -7.32
CA LEU A 121 -6.62 16.06 -7.62
C LEU A 121 -7.02 14.94 -6.66
N MET A 122 -7.48 13.83 -7.22
CA MET A 122 -7.86 12.66 -6.44
C MET A 122 -6.66 11.71 -6.34
N PHE A 123 -6.27 11.36 -5.14
CA PHE A 123 -5.16 10.43 -4.90
C PHE A 123 -5.64 9.00 -4.72
N TYR A 124 -5.04 8.11 -5.48
CA TYR A 124 -5.17 6.66 -5.37
C TYR A 124 -3.83 6.02 -5.01
N PRO A 125 -3.70 5.39 -3.81
CA PRO A 125 -2.48 4.71 -3.40
C PRO A 125 -2.36 3.31 -4.02
N ASN A 126 -2.47 3.22 -5.35
CA ASN A 126 -2.46 1.95 -6.08
C ASN A 126 -1.91 2.10 -7.51
N ASN A 127 -1.79 0.97 -8.22
CA ASN A 127 -1.35 0.87 -9.60
C ASN A 127 -2.52 1.03 -10.60
N LEU A 128 -2.20 1.12 -11.88
CA LEU A 128 -3.20 1.27 -12.96
C LEU A 128 -3.83 -0.04 -13.38
N MET A 129 -3.08 -1.16 -13.30
CA MET A 129 -3.58 -2.50 -13.61
C MET A 129 -4.85 -2.83 -12.86
N LEU A 130 -4.93 -2.44 -11.55
CA LEU A 130 -6.15 -2.56 -10.75
C LEU A 130 -7.38 -1.96 -11.43
N HIS A 131 -7.27 -0.69 -11.87
CA HIS A 131 -8.40 0.01 -12.49
C HIS A 131 -8.81 -0.61 -13.82
N CYS A 132 -7.85 -1.09 -14.59
CA CYS A 132 -8.11 -1.79 -15.86
C CYS A 132 -8.78 -3.14 -15.59
N ILE A 133 -8.33 -3.92 -14.59
CA ILE A 133 -8.96 -5.17 -14.17
C ILE A 133 -10.41 -4.92 -13.73
N GLU A 134 -10.66 -3.97 -12.83
CA GLU A 134 -12.03 -3.63 -12.38
C GLU A 134 -12.96 -3.24 -13.54
N HIS A 135 -12.44 -2.45 -14.50
CA HIS A 135 -13.20 -2.06 -15.67
C HIS A 135 -13.55 -3.28 -16.54
N CYS A 136 -12.58 -4.12 -16.85
CA CYS A 136 -12.78 -5.30 -17.70
C CYS A 136 -13.67 -6.35 -17.03
N LEU A 137 -13.53 -6.56 -15.72
CA LEU A 137 -14.44 -7.43 -14.95
C LEU A 137 -15.90 -6.95 -15.02
N LYS A 138 -16.12 -5.64 -14.93
CA LYS A 138 -17.46 -5.05 -15.05
C LYS A 138 -18.00 -5.12 -16.48
N LEU A 139 -17.15 -4.89 -17.48
CA LEU A 139 -17.56 -4.85 -18.90
C LEU A 139 -17.87 -6.24 -19.44
N TYR A 140 -17.04 -7.24 -19.17
CA TYR A 140 -17.11 -8.57 -19.78
C TYR A 140 -17.74 -9.62 -18.87
N THR A 141 -17.85 -9.37 -17.57
CA THR A 141 -18.38 -10.26 -16.52
C THR A 141 -17.91 -11.74 -16.64
N PRO A 142 -16.60 -12.01 -16.86
CA PRO A 142 -16.13 -13.36 -17.09
C PRO A 142 -16.36 -14.28 -15.85
N HIS A 143 -16.35 -13.71 -14.66
CA HIS A 143 -16.60 -14.38 -13.38
C HIS A 143 -18.04 -14.92 -13.23
N GLU A 144 -19.00 -14.44 -14.03
CA GLU A 144 -20.37 -14.94 -14.05
C GLU A 144 -20.52 -16.17 -14.94
N LYS A 145 -19.54 -16.45 -15.81
CA LYS A 145 -19.57 -17.54 -16.78
C LYS A 145 -18.96 -18.84 -16.28
N VAL A 146 -18.31 -18.83 -15.10
CA VAL A 146 -17.71 -20.01 -14.48
C VAL A 146 -18.73 -20.76 -13.61
N SER A 147 -18.57 -22.07 -13.51
CA SER A 147 -19.51 -22.97 -12.82
C SER A 147 -19.24 -23.07 -11.31
N SER A 148 -18.03 -22.70 -10.85
CA SER A 148 -17.64 -22.74 -9.43
C SER A 148 -16.71 -21.59 -9.05
N ASP A 149 -16.57 -21.33 -7.75
CA ASP A 149 -15.68 -20.29 -7.22
C ASP A 149 -14.20 -20.60 -7.42
N SER A 150 -13.85 -21.89 -7.61
CA SER A 150 -12.49 -22.37 -7.82
C SER A 150 -12.09 -22.50 -9.29
N GLU A 151 -13.03 -22.35 -10.21
CA GLU A 151 -12.77 -22.38 -11.64
C GLU A 151 -12.07 -21.09 -12.09
N SER A 152 -10.97 -21.24 -12.83
CA SER A 152 -10.22 -20.11 -13.39
C SER A 152 -10.91 -19.54 -14.63
N PHE A 153 -10.84 -18.24 -14.77
CA PHE A 153 -11.27 -17.51 -15.96
C PHE A 153 -10.22 -16.48 -16.37
N LEU A 154 -10.11 -16.26 -17.67
CA LEU A 154 -9.31 -15.18 -18.23
C LEU A 154 -10.10 -13.87 -18.21
N ILE A 155 -9.45 -12.76 -17.88
CA ILE A 155 -10.06 -11.42 -17.97
C ILE A 155 -9.80 -10.86 -19.36
N PRO A 156 -10.83 -10.70 -20.22
CA PRO A 156 -10.66 -10.17 -21.56
C PRO A 156 -10.33 -8.68 -21.56
N GLY A 157 -9.65 -8.20 -22.59
CA GLY A 157 -9.40 -6.76 -22.82
C GLY A 157 -8.23 -6.18 -22.06
N LEU A 158 -7.49 -6.98 -21.31
CA LEU A 158 -6.23 -6.56 -20.66
C LEU A 158 -5.03 -6.77 -21.60
N PRO A 159 -3.95 -5.99 -21.45
CA PRO A 159 -2.70 -6.18 -22.20
C PRO A 159 -2.07 -7.55 -21.98
N ASP A 160 -2.13 -8.08 -20.76
CA ASP A 160 -1.60 -9.36 -20.37
C ASP A 160 -2.71 -10.41 -20.19
N GLN A 161 -2.34 -11.69 -20.28
CA GLN A 161 -3.26 -12.80 -20.02
C GLN A 161 -3.41 -13.03 -18.52
N ILE A 162 -4.35 -12.31 -17.91
CA ILE A 162 -4.62 -12.38 -16.47
C ILE A 162 -5.73 -13.39 -16.19
N GLU A 163 -5.35 -14.47 -15.53
CA GLU A 163 -6.31 -15.47 -15.02
C GLU A 163 -6.60 -15.23 -13.54
N MET A 164 -7.89 -15.34 -13.18
CA MET A 164 -8.37 -15.26 -11.80
C MET A 164 -9.42 -16.32 -11.52
N LYS A 165 -9.70 -16.55 -10.23
CA LYS A 165 -10.83 -17.35 -9.75
C LYS A 165 -11.89 -16.42 -9.15
N ARG A 166 -13.16 -16.83 -9.18
CA ARG A 166 -14.22 -16.04 -8.55
C ARG A 166 -14.01 -15.87 -7.04
N SER A 167 -13.43 -16.88 -6.36
CA SER A 167 -13.05 -16.81 -4.95
C SER A 167 -12.01 -15.72 -4.60
N GLN A 168 -11.26 -15.23 -5.57
CA GLN A 168 -10.23 -14.19 -5.39
C GLN A 168 -10.78 -12.76 -5.57
N LEU A 169 -12.04 -12.64 -5.99
CA LEU A 169 -12.66 -11.34 -6.25
C LEU A 169 -13.27 -10.72 -4.98
N PRO A 170 -13.19 -9.39 -4.84
CA PRO A 170 -13.91 -8.68 -3.80
C PRO A 170 -15.43 -8.84 -3.91
N GLU A 171 -16.12 -8.75 -2.78
CA GLU A 171 -17.59 -8.91 -2.74
C GLU A 171 -18.36 -7.94 -3.64
N ASN A 172 -17.85 -6.73 -3.85
CA ASN A 172 -18.48 -5.73 -4.72
C ASN A 172 -18.40 -6.06 -6.21
N VAL A 173 -17.53 -6.96 -6.59
CA VAL A 173 -17.48 -7.49 -7.96
C VAL A 173 -18.46 -8.63 -8.13
N ILE A 174 -18.61 -9.48 -7.09
CA ILE A 174 -19.45 -10.68 -7.13
C ILE A 174 -20.92 -10.36 -6.85
N LYS A 175 -21.19 -9.46 -5.89
CA LYS A 175 -22.55 -9.13 -5.44
C LYS A 175 -23.12 -7.98 -6.25
N ILE A 176 -24.29 -8.21 -6.83
CA ILE A 176 -25.08 -7.17 -7.51
C ILE A 176 -25.67 -6.24 -6.44
N ASN A 177 -25.35 -4.94 -6.47
CA ASN A 177 -25.84 -3.90 -5.56
C ASN A 177 -25.62 -4.23 -4.07
N PRO A 178 -24.40 -4.40 -3.59
CA PRO A 178 -24.13 -4.57 -2.18
C PRO A 178 -24.62 -3.35 -1.40
N LYS A 179 -25.17 -3.56 -0.19
CA LYS A 179 -25.76 -2.50 0.65
C LYS A 179 -24.86 -2.22 1.85
N GLY A 180 -24.92 -0.99 2.32
CA GLY A 180 -24.27 -0.54 3.54
C GLY A 180 -23.35 0.67 3.35
N PRO A 181 -22.90 1.30 4.45
CA PRO A 181 -22.13 2.55 4.40
C PRO A 181 -20.86 2.48 3.55
N TYR A 182 -20.18 1.33 3.58
CA TYR A 182 -18.97 1.10 2.76
C TYR A 182 -19.28 1.19 1.26
N TRP A 183 -20.36 0.56 0.81
CA TRP A 183 -20.73 0.52 -0.61
C TRP A 183 -21.26 1.88 -1.09
N GLU A 184 -21.97 2.60 -0.25
CA GLU A 184 -22.39 3.97 -0.54
C GLU A 184 -21.17 4.89 -0.70
N MET A 185 -20.16 4.73 0.14
CA MET A 185 -18.90 5.46 0.00
C MET A 185 -18.19 5.10 -1.31
N MET A 186 -18.05 3.81 -1.63
CA MET A 186 -17.43 3.37 -2.90
C MET A 186 -18.16 3.93 -4.11
N LYS A 187 -19.48 4.00 -4.08
CA LYS A 187 -20.30 4.62 -5.13
C LYS A 187 -19.98 6.13 -5.26
N ARG A 188 -19.98 6.87 -4.15
CA ARG A 188 -19.63 8.30 -4.15
C ARG A 188 -18.21 8.56 -4.65
N ILE A 189 -17.25 7.68 -4.32
CA ILE A 189 -15.89 7.74 -4.85
C ILE A 189 -15.93 7.65 -6.38
N LYS A 190 -16.57 6.61 -6.93
CA LYS A 190 -16.68 6.41 -8.39
C LYS A 190 -17.41 7.56 -9.10
N GLU A 191 -18.41 8.15 -8.49
CA GLU A 191 -19.14 9.33 -9.01
C GLU A 191 -18.26 10.61 -9.00
N SER A 192 -17.34 10.74 -8.06
CA SER A 192 -16.44 11.90 -7.95
C SER A 192 -15.24 11.84 -8.91
N GLU A 193 -14.85 10.65 -9.39
CA GLU A 193 -13.71 10.46 -10.30
C GLU A 193 -13.80 11.33 -11.58
N PRO A 194 -14.86 11.23 -12.39
CA PRO A 194 -14.93 11.97 -13.66
C PRO A 194 -15.01 13.48 -13.47
N ARG A 195 -15.48 13.96 -12.31
CA ARG A 195 -15.57 15.37 -11.95
C ARG A 195 -14.24 15.93 -11.44
N SER A 196 -13.30 15.09 -11.02
CA SER A 196 -11.97 15.51 -10.59
C SER A 196 -11.15 16.01 -11.79
N TYR A 197 -10.31 17.02 -11.56
CA TYR A 197 -9.40 17.53 -12.57
C TYR A 197 -8.46 16.44 -13.06
N ALA A 198 -7.83 15.73 -12.11
CA ALA A 198 -6.92 14.63 -12.40
C ALA A 198 -6.92 13.57 -11.29
N MET A 199 -6.41 12.38 -11.63
CA MET A 199 -6.08 11.33 -10.69
C MET A 199 -4.57 11.17 -10.58
N ILE A 200 -4.07 11.13 -9.33
CA ILE A 200 -2.68 10.87 -8.99
C ILE A 200 -2.56 9.44 -8.48
N HIS A 201 -1.58 8.70 -8.97
CA HIS A 201 -1.29 7.34 -8.55
C HIS A 201 0.14 7.23 -8.02
N ASP A 202 0.31 6.41 -6.97
CA ASP A 202 1.62 6.07 -6.40
C ASP A 202 2.24 4.89 -7.15
N THR A 203 2.52 5.10 -8.44
CA THR A 203 3.16 4.15 -9.36
C THR A 203 4.00 4.93 -10.37
N ILE A 204 4.71 4.24 -11.24
CA ILE A 204 5.49 4.85 -12.33
C ILE A 204 5.05 4.31 -13.68
N TYR A 205 5.23 5.10 -14.75
CA TYR A 205 4.86 4.70 -16.11
C TYR A 205 5.61 3.45 -16.57
N ASP A 206 6.89 3.35 -16.27
CA ASP A 206 7.76 2.28 -16.74
C ASP A 206 7.39 0.89 -16.19
N LEU A 207 6.68 0.80 -15.05
CA LEU A 207 6.20 -0.47 -14.50
C LEU A 207 5.06 -1.07 -15.31
N GLU A 208 4.16 -0.22 -15.83
CA GLU A 208 2.89 -0.67 -16.41
C GLU A 208 2.46 0.20 -17.61
N PRO A 209 3.33 0.42 -18.64
CA PRO A 209 3.06 1.36 -19.73
C PRO A 209 1.79 1.02 -20.51
N SER A 210 1.56 -0.25 -20.84
CA SER A 210 0.36 -0.68 -21.56
C SER A 210 -0.92 -0.51 -20.74
N TYR A 211 -0.82 -0.59 -19.39
CA TYR A 211 -1.96 -0.28 -18.51
C TYR A 211 -2.18 1.22 -18.38
N ALA A 212 -1.15 2.04 -18.48
CA ALA A 212 -1.29 3.49 -18.51
C ALA A 212 -2.04 3.97 -19.77
N GLU A 213 -1.73 3.37 -20.92
CA GLU A 213 -2.44 3.62 -22.19
C GLU A 213 -3.89 3.17 -22.11
N LEU A 214 -4.14 1.93 -21.67
CA LEU A 214 -5.49 1.40 -21.48
C LEU A 214 -6.30 2.21 -20.46
N TYR A 215 -5.68 2.63 -19.35
CA TYR A 215 -6.33 3.49 -18.34
C TYR A 215 -6.78 4.81 -18.97
N GLN A 216 -5.90 5.46 -19.74
CA GLN A 216 -6.23 6.71 -20.42
C GLN A 216 -7.39 6.53 -21.42
N GLU A 217 -7.45 5.41 -22.14
CA GLU A 217 -8.55 5.06 -23.01
C GLU A 217 -9.87 4.89 -22.24
N ILE A 218 -9.83 4.11 -21.14
CA ILE A 218 -11.00 3.83 -20.29
C ILE A 218 -11.54 5.09 -19.61
N LYS A 219 -10.66 5.94 -19.06
CA LYS A 219 -11.03 7.10 -18.25
C LYS A 219 -11.17 8.40 -19.05
N GLY A 220 -10.65 8.44 -20.29
CA GLY A 220 -10.60 9.66 -21.10
C GLY A 220 -9.70 10.76 -20.53
N LYS A 221 -8.86 10.45 -19.55
CA LYS A 221 -7.94 11.37 -18.87
C LYS A 221 -6.59 10.69 -18.63
N LYS A 222 -5.51 11.46 -18.82
CA LYS A 222 -4.15 11.03 -18.51
C LYS A 222 -4.01 10.76 -17.00
N PRO A 223 -3.47 9.62 -16.58
CA PRO A 223 -3.09 9.41 -15.18
C PRO A 223 -1.80 10.16 -14.83
N TRP A 224 -1.70 10.66 -13.61
CA TRP A 224 -0.48 11.26 -13.09
C TRP A 224 0.25 10.26 -12.19
N LEU A 225 1.36 9.73 -12.69
CA LEU A 225 2.14 8.66 -12.08
C LEU A 225 3.38 9.28 -11.44
N ILE A 226 3.30 9.59 -10.15
CA ILE A 226 4.32 10.35 -9.42
C ILE A 226 5.02 9.54 -8.32
N GLY A 227 4.82 8.21 -8.32
CA GLY A 227 5.45 7.28 -7.37
C GLY A 227 6.89 6.92 -7.73
N PRO A 228 7.57 6.16 -6.86
CA PRO A 228 7.19 5.86 -5.48
C PRO A 228 7.35 7.09 -4.57
N LEU A 229 6.28 7.49 -3.92
CA LEU A 229 6.27 8.70 -3.10
C LEU A 229 7.28 8.66 -1.95
N PHE A 230 7.44 7.52 -1.29
CA PHE A 230 8.40 7.34 -0.21
C PHE A 230 9.87 7.49 -0.63
N HIS A 231 10.18 7.38 -1.92
CA HIS A 231 11.55 7.55 -2.42
C HIS A 231 12.07 8.98 -2.19
N PHE A 232 11.20 9.95 -2.33
CA PHE A 232 11.53 11.36 -2.10
C PHE A 232 11.72 11.67 -0.61
N SER A 233 11.06 10.96 0.28
CA SER A 233 11.24 11.07 1.74
C SER A 233 12.59 10.51 2.21
N LYS A 234 13.12 9.46 1.55
CA LYS A 234 14.40 8.83 1.92
C LYS A 234 15.61 9.76 1.87
N ARG A 235 15.65 10.69 0.93
CA ARG A 235 16.79 11.64 0.80
C ARG A 235 16.95 12.54 2.01
N GLU A 236 15.86 12.77 2.75
CA GLU A 236 15.85 13.69 3.89
C GLU A 236 16.05 12.96 5.23
N GLU A 237 15.58 11.72 5.39
CA GLU A 237 15.69 10.92 6.64
C GLU A 237 17.09 10.34 6.89
N ALA A 238 17.94 10.27 5.89
CA ALA A 238 19.32 9.78 6.05
C ALA A 238 20.16 10.62 7.02
N SER A 239 19.69 11.81 7.41
CA SER A 239 20.42 12.76 8.25
C SER A 239 19.99 12.82 9.73
N ASN A 240 18.86 12.25 10.16
CA ASN A 240 18.35 12.41 11.53
C ASN A 240 17.83 11.12 12.19
N SER A 241 18.68 10.46 12.96
CA SER A 241 18.28 9.40 13.89
C SER A 241 18.43 9.90 15.34
N ARG A 242 17.38 10.43 15.94
CA ARG A 242 17.30 10.65 17.41
C ARG A 242 15.86 10.58 17.86
N ASN A 243 15.39 9.37 18.26
CA ASN A 243 14.25 9.23 19.19
C ASN A 243 14.16 7.81 19.78
N THR A 244 13.56 7.69 20.96
CA THR A 244 13.52 6.54 21.84
C THR A 244 12.77 5.27 21.36
N GLN A 245 12.13 5.29 20.21
CA GLN A 245 11.70 4.08 19.48
C GLN A 245 12.88 3.36 18.79
N ASP A 246 14.10 3.87 18.99
CA ASP A 246 15.31 3.41 18.34
C ASP A 246 15.83 2.05 18.84
N GLN A 247 15.47 1.60 20.04
CA GLN A 247 16.04 0.33 20.57
C GLN A 247 15.54 -0.91 19.83
N GLU A 248 14.23 -1.00 19.52
CA GLU A 248 13.70 -2.12 18.71
C GLU A 248 14.09 -1.97 17.23
N ARG A 249 14.15 -0.73 16.71
CA ARG A 249 14.68 -0.41 15.37
C ARG A 249 16.13 -0.86 15.22
N HIS A 250 16.98 -0.58 16.20
CA HIS A 250 18.38 -0.99 16.21
C HIS A 250 18.54 -2.51 16.33
N SER A 251 17.66 -3.18 17.07
CA SER A 251 17.79 -4.63 17.30
C SER A 251 17.58 -5.45 16.03
N CYS A 252 16.58 -5.14 15.19
CA CYS A 252 16.34 -5.91 13.97
C CYS A 252 17.39 -5.64 12.88
N LEU A 253 17.88 -4.40 12.74
CA LEU A 253 18.94 -4.07 11.79
C LEU A 253 20.28 -4.68 12.23
N SER A 254 20.64 -4.58 13.51
CA SER A 254 21.85 -5.22 14.05
C SER A 254 21.80 -6.74 13.95
N TRP A 255 20.60 -7.34 14.04
CA TRP A 255 20.43 -8.77 13.78
C TRP A 255 20.65 -9.09 12.30
N LEU A 256 20.12 -8.28 11.37
CA LEU A 256 20.35 -8.43 9.93
C LEU A 256 21.84 -8.31 9.58
N ASP A 257 22.57 -7.37 10.20
CA ASP A 257 24.03 -7.23 10.03
C ASP A 257 24.81 -8.53 10.34
N SER A 258 24.25 -9.40 11.19
CA SER A 258 24.85 -10.70 11.55
C SER A 258 24.50 -11.83 10.59
N GLN A 259 23.65 -11.59 9.57
CA GLN A 259 23.22 -12.60 8.61
C GLN A 259 23.97 -12.49 7.29
N GLU A 260 24.07 -13.63 6.57
CA GLU A 260 24.68 -13.65 5.25
C GLU A 260 23.83 -12.89 4.20
N PRO A 261 24.45 -12.31 3.18
CA PRO A 261 23.72 -11.62 2.11
C PRO A 261 22.68 -12.54 1.43
N ASN A 262 21.49 -11.98 1.14
CA ASN A 262 20.37 -12.67 0.49
C ASN A 262 19.90 -13.95 1.21
N SER A 263 20.14 -14.09 2.52
CA SER A 263 19.83 -15.31 3.29
C SER A 263 18.54 -15.21 4.10
N VAL A 264 18.00 -14.01 4.30
CA VAL A 264 16.87 -13.76 5.20
C VAL A 264 15.56 -13.67 4.43
N VAL A 265 14.56 -14.41 4.91
CA VAL A 265 13.16 -14.23 4.55
C VAL A 265 12.56 -13.18 5.49
N TYR A 266 12.24 -12.00 4.97
CA TYR A 266 11.48 -10.99 5.69
C TYR A 266 9.99 -11.29 5.56
N ILE A 267 9.24 -11.31 6.67
CA ILE A 267 7.82 -11.68 6.71
C ILE A 267 7.05 -10.55 7.38
N CYS A 268 6.19 -9.88 6.60
CA CYS A 268 5.32 -8.83 7.12
C CYS A 268 4.03 -8.73 6.28
N PHE A 269 2.91 -8.90 6.94
CA PHE A 269 1.59 -8.87 6.30
C PHE A 269 0.85 -7.53 6.48
N GLY A 270 1.58 -6.45 6.84
CA GLY A 270 1.02 -5.12 7.06
C GLY A 270 0.23 -4.99 8.37
N SER A 271 -0.34 -3.80 8.58
CA SER A 271 -0.99 -3.46 9.85
C SER A 271 -2.42 -4.01 10.00
N MET A 272 -3.06 -4.44 8.92
CA MET A 272 -4.47 -4.83 8.90
C MET A 272 -4.69 -6.34 8.71
N ALA A 273 -3.70 -7.08 8.23
CA ALA A 273 -3.84 -8.52 8.01
C ALA A 273 -4.02 -9.27 9.33
N ARG A 274 -4.88 -10.28 9.28
CA ARG A 274 -5.14 -11.21 10.39
C ARG A 274 -5.13 -12.62 9.86
N PHE A 275 -4.55 -13.53 10.63
CA PHE A 275 -4.55 -14.96 10.34
C PHE A 275 -5.18 -15.71 11.52
N SER A 276 -5.76 -16.89 11.24
CA SER A 276 -6.14 -17.83 12.29
C SER A 276 -4.90 -18.46 12.92
N ASP A 277 -5.00 -18.92 14.16
CA ASP A 277 -3.93 -19.65 14.84
C ASP A 277 -3.45 -20.85 14.01
N ALA A 278 -4.36 -21.54 13.36
CA ALA A 278 -4.05 -22.66 12.47
C ALA A 278 -3.16 -22.22 11.29
N GLN A 279 -3.45 -21.06 10.66
CA GLN A 279 -2.60 -20.57 9.58
C GLN A 279 -1.23 -20.08 10.07
N LEU A 280 -1.16 -19.44 11.25
CA LEU A 280 0.11 -19.04 11.85
C LEU A 280 0.98 -20.27 12.18
N THR A 281 0.35 -21.37 12.63
CA THR A 281 1.01 -22.66 12.87
C THR A 281 1.61 -23.23 11.58
N GLU A 282 0.88 -23.22 10.47
CA GLU A 282 1.39 -23.68 9.16
C GLU A 282 2.59 -22.86 8.68
N ILE A 283 2.54 -21.52 8.86
CA ILE A 283 3.67 -20.64 8.56
C ILE A 283 4.89 -21.00 9.43
N ALA A 284 4.70 -21.16 10.74
CA ALA A 284 5.77 -21.50 11.66
C ALA A 284 6.44 -22.84 11.31
N LEU A 285 5.64 -23.87 11.01
CA LEU A 285 6.13 -25.19 10.61
C LEU A 285 6.91 -25.14 9.29
N ALA A 286 6.43 -24.37 8.30
CA ALA A 286 7.14 -24.19 7.03
C ALA A 286 8.50 -23.48 7.23
N LEU A 287 8.55 -22.45 8.05
CA LEU A 287 9.78 -21.75 8.39
C LEU A 287 10.76 -22.65 9.20
N GLU A 288 10.24 -23.49 10.06
CA GLU A 288 11.04 -24.48 10.80
C GLU A 288 11.74 -25.45 9.86
N THR A 289 11.00 -25.96 8.87
CA THR A 289 11.49 -26.96 7.91
C THR A 289 12.41 -26.34 6.85
N SER A 290 12.14 -25.11 6.42
CA SER A 290 12.92 -24.44 5.36
C SER A 290 14.40 -24.21 5.71
N ASN A 291 14.73 -24.24 6.98
CA ASN A 291 16.07 -23.94 7.52
C ASN A 291 16.65 -22.55 7.10
N SER A 292 15.82 -21.68 6.59
CA SER A 292 16.18 -20.31 6.21
C SER A 292 16.28 -19.41 7.45
N SER A 293 17.11 -18.37 7.38
CA SER A 293 17.03 -17.27 8.33
C SER A 293 15.76 -16.48 8.06
N PHE A 294 15.07 -16.02 9.11
CA PHE A 294 13.88 -15.19 8.91
C PHE A 294 13.73 -14.10 9.97
N LEU A 295 13.14 -12.98 9.53
CA LEU A 295 12.64 -11.89 10.36
C LEU A 295 11.13 -11.82 10.17
N TRP A 296 10.37 -12.20 11.19
CA TRP A 296 8.91 -12.22 11.13
C TRP A 296 8.31 -11.13 12.01
N VAL A 297 7.58 -10.20 11.39
CA VAL A 297 6.85 -9.16 12.09
C VAL A 297 5.44 -9.66 12.39
N VAL A 298 5.13 -9.82 13.68
CA VAL A 298 3.81 -10.17 14.16
C VAL A 298 3.13 -8.96 14.80
N ARG A 299 1.81 -8.93 14.73
CA ARG A 299 1.03 -7.81 15.23
C ARG A 299 1.10 -7.73 16.76
N LYS A 300 1.20 -6.50 17.31
CA LYS A 300 1.07 -6.25 18.74
C LYS A 300 -0.40 -6.40 19.13
N GLY A 301 -0.72 -7.31 20.03
CA GLY A 301 -2.09 -7.60 20.48
C GLY A 301 -2.60 -9.00 20.11
N ASP A 302 -1.86 -9.79 19.34
CA ASP A 302 -2.13 -11.22 19.15
C ASP A 302 -1.58 -12.04 20.36
N GLU A 303 -1.54 -11.43 21.55
CA GLU A 303 -1.11 -11.98 22.83
C GLU A 303 -2.29 -12.11 23.82
N PRO A 304 -2.21 -13.02 24.81
CA PRO A 304 -1.04 -13.47 25.55
C PRO A 304 -0.68 -14.96 25.43
N GLN A 305 -1.38 -15.71 24.60
CA GLN A 305 -1.07 -17.15 24.45
C GLN A 305 -0.56 -17.39 23.04
N GLU A 306 0.74 -17.64 22.91
CA GLU A 306 1.36 -18.14 21.68
C GLU A 306 0.93 -19.60 21.42
N SER A 307 -0.38 -19.84 21.51
CA SER A 307 -1.01 -21.16 21.32
C SER A 307 -0.79 -21.70 19.91
N TRP A 308 -0.66 -20.79 18.94
CA TRP A 308 -0.38 -21.12 17.55
C TRP A 308 1.07 -21.58 17.31
N MET A 309 2.00 -21.28 18.23
CA MET A 309 3.43 -21.55 18.03
C MET A 309 3.78 -22.96 18.52
N PRO A 310 4.20 -23.90 17.64
CA PRO A 310 4.62 -25.24 18.02
C PRO A 310 5.79 -25.22 19.01
N SER A 311 5.84 -26.20 19.94
CA SER A 311 6.93 -26.29 20.93
C SER A 311 8.30 -26.41 20.29
N SER A 312 8.43 -27.19 19.21
CA SER A 312 9.65 -27.35 18.43
C SER A 312 10.12 -26.01 17.84
N PHE A 313 9.18 -25.21 17.33
CA PHE A 313 9.47 -23.89 16.79
C PHE A 313 9.95 -22.93 17.90
N LYS A 314 9.32 -22.95 19.09
CA LYS A 314 9.77 -22.17 20.26
C LYS A 314 11.19 -22.53 20.69
N GLU A 315 11.52 -23.81 20.77
CA GLU A 315 12.87 -24.29 21.10
C GLU A 315 13.89 -23.82 20.05
N LYS A 316 13.54 -23.92 18.77
CA LYS A 316 14.38 -23.40 17.67
C LYS A 316 14.63 -21.91 17.80
N MET A 317 13.59 -21.11 18.12
CA MET A 317 13.72 -19.66 18.34
C MET A 317 14.67 -19.30 19.47
N LEU A 318 14.69 -20.09 20.58
CA LEU A 318 15.56 -19.85 21.71
C LEU A 318 17.03 -20.23 21.46
N THR A 319 17.26 -21.21 20.59
CA THR A 319 18.60 -21.78 20.36
C THR A 319 19.27 -21.27 19.09
N ASN A 320 18.50 -20.76 18.13
CA ASN A 320 18.99 -20.42 16.80
C ASN A 320 19.03 -18.91 16.56
N LYS A 321 20.23 -18.37 16.36
CA LYS A 321 20.46 -16.95 16.02
C LYS A 321 19.92 -16.55 14.62
N LYS A 322 19.45 -17.52 13.81
CA LYS A 322 18.90 -17.29 12.46
C LYS A 322 17.44 -16.84 12.46
N CYS A 323 16.80 -16.78 13.62
CA CYS A 323 15.35 -16.49 13.70
C CYS A 323 15.11 -15.27 14.58
N LEU A 324 14.34 -14.31 14.06
CA LEU A 324 13.90 -13.14 14.81
C LEU A 324 12.40 -12.91 14.61
N ILE A 325 11.65 -12.86 15.72
CA ILE A 325 10.25 -12.38 15.71
C ILE A 325 10.22 -11.00 16.37
N VAL A 326 9.65 -10.03 15.67
CA VAL A 326 9.45 -8.66 16.16
C VAL A 326 7.96 -8.38 16.31
N ARG A 327 7.57 -7.81 17.46
CA ARG A 327 6.18 -7.45 17.73
C ARG A 327 6.00 -5.95 17.60
N GLY A 328 5.13 -5.56 16.64
CA GLY A 328 4.83 -4.16 16.42
C GLY A 328 5.45 -3.59 15.15
N TRP A 329 5.84 -2.32 15.19
CA TRP A 329 6.31 -1.61 14.00
C TRP A 329 7.82 -1.79 13.79
N VAL A 330 8.23 -1.95 12.52
CA VAL A 330 9.63 -2.07 12.09
C VAL A 330 9.92 -1.11 10.91
N PRO A 331 11.17 -0.69 10.71
CA PRO A 331 11.56 0.17 9.59
C PRO A 331 11.63 -0.64 8.28
N GLN A 332 10.46 -0.98 7.69
CA GLN A 332 10.33 -1.91 6.56
C GLN A 332 11.27 -1.57 5.39
N LEU A 333 11.34 -0.30 4.99
CA LEU A 333 12.23 0.14 3.90
C LEU A 333 13.71 -0.13 4.20
N LYS A 334 14.16 0.04 5.45
CA LYS A 334 15.55 -0.26 5.83
C LYS A 334 15.82 -1.75 5.83
N ILE A 335 14.85 -2.55 6.25
CA ILE A 335 14.92 -4.02 6.21
C ILE A 335 14.96 -4.53 4.76
N LEU A 336 14.08 -4.03 3.90
CA LEU A 336 14.05 -4.42 2.48
C LEU A 336 15.35 -4.02 1.74
N ASN A 337 15.93 -2.86 2.05
CA ASN A 337 17.20 -2.41 1.45
C ASN A 337 18.44 -3.05 2.12
N HIS A 338 18.26 -3.89 3.14
CA HIS A 338 19.41 -4.51 3.80
C HIS A 338 19.97 -5.68 2.97
N PRO A 339 21.31 -5.79 2.80
CA PRO A 339 21.93 -6.81 1.96
C PRO A 339 21.55 -8.26 2.35
N ALA A 340 21.26 -8.51 3.62
CA ALA A 340 20.84 -9.82 4.10
C ALA A 340 19.44 -10.23 3.66
N THR A 341 18.55 -9.29 3.29
CA THR A 341 17.17 -9.57 2.90
C THR A 341 17.13 -10.16 1.50
N GLY A 342 16.76 -11.42 1.39
CA GLY A 342 16.72 -12.16 0.13
C GLY A 342 15.33 -12.34 -0.45
N VAL A 343 14.30 -12.42 0.38
CA VAL A 343 12.90 -12.63 -0.01
C VAL A 343 11.98 -11.86 0.93
N PHE A 344 10.90 -11.31 0.39
CA PHE A 344 9.83 -10.70 1.17
C PHE A 344 8.52 -11.49 1.05
N MET A 345 8.09 -12.11 2.14
CA MET A 345 6.75 -12.72 2.24
C MET A 345 5.76 -11.64 2.65
N THR A 346 4.85 -11.29 1.75
CA THR A 346 3.97 -10.12 1.89
C THR A 346 2.52 -10.40 1.52
N HIS A 347 1.60 -9.65 2.14
CA HIS A 347 0.18 -9.66 1.80
C HIS A 347 -0.16 -8.94 0.48
N CYS A 348 0.82 -8.43 -0.24
CA CYS A 348 0.65 -7.71 -1.50
C CYS A 348 -0.14 -6.38 -1.39
N GLY A 349 -0.22 -5.73 -0.22
CA GLY A 349 -0.70 -4.34 -0.15
C GLY A 349 0.21 -3.44 -0.99
N TRP A 350 -0.37 -2.48 -1.74
CA TRP A 350 0.37 -1.77 -2.78
C TRP A 350 1.66 -1.10 -2.28
N ASN A 351 1.61 -0.39 -1.14
CA ASN A 351 2.81 0.24 -0.59
C ASN A 351 3.94 -0.77 -0.34
N SER A 352 3.63 -1.91 0.29
CA SER A 352 4.63 -2.95 0.56
C SER A 352 5.16 -3.60 -0.72
N THR A 353 4.30 -3.77 -1.72
CA THR A 353 4.69 -4.27 -3.05
C THR A 353 5.65 -3.28 -3.72
N LEU A 354 5.30 -2.00 -3.75
CA LEU A 354 6.12 -0.96 -4.36
C LEU A 354 7.46 -0.76 -3.63
N GLU A 355 7.46 -0.85 -2.29
CA GLU A 355 8.69 -0.83 -1.48
C GLU A 355 9.62 -2.01 -1.80
N SER A 356 9.07 -3.22 -1.98
CA SER A 356 9.84 -4.40 -2.36
C SER A 356 10.42 -4.28 -3.77
N LEU A 357 9.61 -3.85 -4.75
CA LEU A 357 10.06 -3.58 -6.12
C LEU A 357 11.18 -2.53 -6.16
N THR A 358 11.06 -1.47 -5.35
CA THR A 358 12.07 -0.40 -5.26
C THR A 358 13.37 -0.88 -4.59
N ALA A 359 13.31 -1.88 -3.72
CA ALA A 359 14.48 -2.48 -3.09
C ALA A 359 15.08 -3.64 -3.90
N GLY A 360 14.43 -4.05 -5.01
CA GLY A 360 14.85 -5.17 -5.83
C GLY A 360 14.81 -6.50 -5.08
N VAL A 361 13.85 -6.66 -4.16
CA VAL A 361 13.66 -7.87 -3.35
C VAL A 361 12.52 -8.70 -3.95
N PRO A 362 12.76 -9.96 -4.35
CA PRO A 362 11.71 -10.83 -4.85
C PRO A 362 10.67 -11.15 -3.77
N MET A 363 9.41 -11.31 -4.19
CA MET A 363 8.30 -11.49 -3.28
C MET A 363 7.75 -12.91 -3.28
N LEU A 364 7.42 -13.41 -2.09
CA LEU A 364 6.49 -14.51 -1.89
C LEU A 364 5.13 -13.91 -1.58
N THR A 365 4.22 -13.96 -2.56
CA THR A 365 2.95 -13.23 -2.51
C THR A 365 1.88 -14.02 -1.79
N TRP A 366 1.17 -13.36 -0.88
CA TRP A 366 0.10 -13.92 -0.06
C TRP A 366 -1.07 -12.96 0.09
N PRO A 367 -1.82 -12.69 -0.98
CA PRO A 367 -2.95 -11.77 -0.93
C PRO A 367 -4.06 -12.27 -0.02
N LEU A 368 -4.75 -11.33 0.66
CA LEU A 368 -5.81 -11.62 1.62
C LEU A 368 -7.12 -10.86 1.30
N PHE A 369 -7.07 -9.53 1.16
CA PHE A 369 -8.22 -8.66 1.01
C PHE A 369 -7.94 -7.45 0.10
N ALA A 370 -8.90 -6.54 -0.02
CA ALA A 370 -8.81 -5.32 -0.85
C ALA A 370 -8.35 -5.64 -2.28
N GLU A 371 -7.38 -4.89 -2.80
CA GLU A 371 -6.83 -5.03 -4.16
C GLU A 371 -5.65 -6.02 -4.27
N GLN A 372 -5.30 -6.71 -3.18
CA GLN A 372 -4.07 -7.48 -3.05
C GLN A 372 -3.92 -8.60 -4.08
N PHE A 373 -5.03 -9.25 -4.47
CA PHE A 373 -5.02 -10.28 -5.53
C PHE A 373 -4.68 -9.69 -6.90
N TYR A 374 -5.02 -8.43 -7.16
CA TYR A 374 -4.64 -7.75 -8.40
C TYR A 374 -3.17 -7.32 -8.37
N ASN A 375 -2.68 -6.88 -7.19
CA ASN A 375 -1.25 -6.56 -7.01
C ASN A 375 -0.38 -7.82 -7.18
N GLU A 376 -0.83 -8.99 -6.70
CA GLU A 376 -0.17 -10.28 -6.97
C GLU A 376 -0.03 -10.52 -8.48
N LYS A 377 -1.07 -10.22 -9.29
CA LYS A 377 -1.01 -10.37 -10.74
C LYS A 377 0.03 -9.46 -11.38
N LEU A 378 0.18 -8.24 -10.90
CA LEU A 378 1.24 -7.35 -11.37
C LEU A 378 2.63 -7.91 -11.04
N VAL A 379 2.84 -8.45 -9.84
CA VAL A 379 4.10 -9.11 -9.45
C VAL A 379 4.40 -10.31 -10.34
N GLU A 380 3.36 -11.10 -10.72
CA GLU A 380 3.49 -12.21 -11.69
C GLU A 380 3.91 -11.70 -13.08
N VAL A 381 3.25 -10.68 -13.61
CA VAL A 381 3.56 -10.05 -14.92
C VAL A 381 4.99 -9.50 -14.93
N LEU A 382 5.41 -8.85 -13.87
CA LEU A 382 6.78 -8.34 -13.73
C LEU A 382 7.82 -9.45 -13.53
N GLY A 383 7.40 -10.67 -13.19
CA GLY A 383 8.32 -11.77 -12.92
C GLY A 383 9.15 -11.60 -11.63
N CYS A 384 8.65 -10.83 -10.66
CA CYS A 384 9.36 -10.44 -9.45
C CYS A 384 8.96 -11.25 -8.22
N GLY A 385 8.25 -12.37 -8.37
CA GLY A 385 7.80 -13.14 -7.21
C GLY A 385 7.17 -14.48 -7.56
N VAL A 386 6.84 -15.22 -6.50
CA VAL A 386 6.16 -16.51 -6.54
C VAL A 386 4.94 -16.46 -5.63
N ARG A 387 3.84 -17.07 -6.07
CA ARG A 387 2.61 -17.17 -5.28
C ARG A 387 2.72 -18.26 -4.22
N VAL A 388 2.24 -17.99 -3.01
CA VAL A 388 2.05 -19.03 -2.00
C VAL A 388 0.84 -19.91 -2.29
N GLY A 389 -0.07 -19.43 -3.15
CA GLY A 389 -1.28 -20.13 -3.52
C GLY A 389 -2.48 -19.85 -2.61
N ALA A 390 -2.57 -18.65 -2.05
CA ALA A 390 -3.80 -18.13 -1.46
C ALA A 390 -4.85 -17.96 -2.55
N GLU A 391 -6.08 -18.42 -2.31
CA GLU A 391 -7.11 -18.52 -3.34
C GLU A 391 -8.43 -17.87 -2.96
N VAL A 392 -8.56 -17.35 -1.74
CA VAL A 392 -9.82 -16.81 -1.25
C VAL A 392 -9.65 -15.41 -0.71
N TRP A 393 -10.43 -14.50 -1.27
CA TRP A 393 -10.54 -13.13 -0.77
C TRP A 393 -11.31 -13.12 0.58
N HIS A 394 -10.78 -12.41 1.56
CA HIS A 394 -11.38 -12.22 2.88
C HIS A 394 -11.76 -10.76 3.09
N SER A 395 -12.66 -10.46 4.01
CA SER A 395 -12.69 -9.13 4.61
C SER A 395 -11.72 -9.08 5.81
N THR A 396 -11.24 -7.91 6.17
CA THR A 396 -10.25 -7.73 7.26
C THR A 396 -10.69 -8.36 8.59
N PHE A 397 -12.00 -8.46 8.85
CA PHE A 397 -12.56 -8.96 10.11
C PHE A 397 -13.38 -10.26 9.95
N ASP A 398 -13.46 -10.80 8.74
CA ASP A 398 -14.19 -12.03 8.44
C ASP A 398 -13.20 -12.99 7.76
N ILE A 399 -12.39 -13.65 8.60
CA ILE A 399 -11.37 -14.59 8.14
C ILE A 399 -12.08 -15.89 7.79
N LYS A 400 -12.01 -16.29 6.53
CA LYS A 400 -12.51 -17.58 6.09
C LYS A 400 -11.53 -18.69 6.47
N ASP A 401 -12.02 -19.85 6.84
CA ASP A 401 -11.22 -21.04 7.22
C ASP A 401 -10.55 -21.70 6.00
N THR A 402 -9.79 -20.91 5.24
CA THR A 402 -8.97 -21.43 4.15
C THR A 402 -7.51 -21.39 4.56
N ILE A 403 -6.90 -22.56 4.69
CA ILE A 403 -5.53 -22.70 5.15
C ILE A 403 -4.62 -23.02 3.97
N VAL A 404 -3.58 -22.24 3.80
CA VAL A 404 -2.43 -22.60 2.97
C VAL A 404 -1.52 -23.47 3.83
N ASN A 405 -1.39 -24.73 3.48
CA ASN A 405 -0.64 -25.70 4.25
C ASN A 405 0.89 -25.45 4.12
N LYS A 406 1.64 -26.01 5.07
CA LYS A 406 3.09 -25.83 5.15
C LYS A 406 3.83 -26.29 3.89
N GLU A 407 3.35 -27.36 3.23
CA GLU A 407 3.98 -27.93 2.03
C GLU A 407 3.97 -26.93 0.86
N LYS A 408 2.87 -26.18 0.67
CA LYS A 408 2.80 -25.10 -0.32
C LYS A 408 3.73 -23.94 0.02
N ILE A 409 3.76 -23.54 1.29
CA ILE A 409 4.65 -22.46 1.76
C ILE A 409 6.13 -22.87 1.56
N GLU A 410 6.50 -24.08 1.96
CA GLU A 410 7.85 -24.63 1.78
C GLU A 410 8.26 -24.68 0.31
N ALA A 411 7.38 -25.15 -0.56
CA ALA A 411 7.64 -25.22 -2.00
C ALA A 411 7.94 -23.84 -2.58
N SER A 412 7.12 -22.84 -2.24
CA SER A 412 7.29 -21.46 -2.71
C SER A 412 8.56 -20.81 -2.15
N LEU A 413 8.86 -21.02 -0.86
CA LEU A 413 10.12 -20.57 -0.25
C LEU A 413 11.32 -21.22 -0.93
N LYS A 414 11.27 -22.52 -1.20
CA LYS A 414 12.33 -23.25 -1.87
C LYS A 414 12.58 -22.71 -3.28
N THR A 415 11.54 -22.35 -4.02
CA THR A 415 11.68 -21.73 -5.36
C THR A 415 12.47 -20.43 -5.27
N LEU A 416 12.22 -19.57 -4.29
CA LEU A 416 12.89 -18.26 -4.16
C LEU A 416 14.26 -18.32 -3.49
N MET A 417 14.44 -19.20 -2.50
CA MET A 417 15.68 -19.27 -1.71
C MET A 417 16.73 -20.20 -2.32
N ASN A 418 16.39 -20.94 -3.36
CA ASN A 418 17.30 -21.83 -4.05
C ASN A 418 18.31 -21.06 -4.92
N THR A 419 19.37 -21.73 -5.36
CA THR A 419 20.32 -21.27 -6.39
C THR A 419 19.96 -21.84 -7.77
N SER A 420 18.69 -22.20 -8.02
CA SER A 420 18.20 -22.71 -9.29
C SER A 420 18.09 -21.60 -10.34
N GLY A 421 18.09 -21.95 -11.62
CA GLY A 421 17.94 -20.99 -12.71
C GLY A 421 16.65 -20.14 -12.62
N GLU A 422 15.54 -20.71 -12.10
CA GLU A 422 14.28 -19.98 -11.90
C GLU A 422 14.43 -18.92 -10.81
N SER A 423 15.01 -19.26 -9.65
CA SER A 423 15.28 -18.31 -8.57
C SER A 423 16.18 -17.14 -9.05
N GLU A 424 17.23 -17.46 -9.78
CA GLU A 424 18.15 -16.44 -10.31
C GLU A 424 17.46 -15.53 -11.35
N MET A 425 16.56 -16.05 -12.18
CA MET A 425 15.76 -15.22 -13.10
C MET A 425 14.86 -14.26 -12.35
N ILE A 426 14.16 -14.73 -11.30
CA ILE A 426 13.27 -13.88 -10.50
C ILE A 426 14.06 -12.77 -9.78
N LYS A 427 15.22 -13.11 -9.18
CA LYS A 427 16.12 -12.15 -8.54
C LYS A 427 16.66 -11.11 -9.51
N SER A 428 17.12 -11.56 -10.68
CA SER A 428 17.59 -10.68 -11.76
C SER A 428 16.47 -9.73 -12.19
N ARG A 429 15.26 -10.25 -12.39
CA ARG A 429 14.10 -9.45 -12.77
C ARG A 429 13.75 -8.41 -11.73
N ALA A 430 13.78 -8.77 -10.43
CA ALA A 430 13.57 -7.83 -9.34
C ALA A 430 14.62 -6.69 -9.36
N LYS A 431 15.88 -7.00 -9.67
CA LYS A 431 16.95 -5.99 -9.79
C LYS A 431 16.79 -5.11 -11.05
N ASP A 432 16.30 -5.65 -12.15
CA ASP A 432 15.99 -4.85 -13.35
C ASP A 432 14.87 -3.84 -13.05
N VAL A 433 13.84 -4.26 -12.28
CA VAL A 433 12.73 -3.40 -11.87
C VAL A 433 13.20 -2.33 -10.87
N GLU A 434 14.05 -2.67 -9.90
CA GLU A 434 14.71 -1.69 -9.01
C GLU A 434 15.43 -0.60 -9.82
N ALA A 435 16.24 -1.01 -10.78
CA ALA A 435 16.99 -0.09 -11.64
C ALA A 435 16.05 0.80 -12.49
N MET A 436 14.93 0.24 -12.97
CA MET A 436 13.89 0.95 -13.70
C MET A 436 13.26 2.03 -12.82
N ILE A 437 12.83 1.68 -11.60
CA ILE A 437 12.19 2.59 -10.66
C ILE A 437 13.16 3.74 -10.29
N ASN A 438 14.42 3.42 -10.00
CA ASN A 438 15.41 4.42 -9.66
C ASN A 438 15.60 5.45 -10.79
N ARG A 439 15.63 5.00 -12.06
CA ARG A 439 15.69 5.93 -13.21
C ARG A 439 14.43 6.78 -13.35
N ALA A 440 13.25 6.23 -13.08
CA ALA A 440 11.99 6.96 -13.22
C ALA A 440 11.89 8.18 -12.29
N VAL A 441 12.50 8.10 -11.10
CA VAL A 441 12.46 9.19 -10.09
C VAL A 441 13.62 10.19 -10.21
N GLU A 442 14.65 9.89 -11.02
CA GLU A 442 15.73 10.81 -11.30
C GLU A 442 15.26 11.97 -12.19
N LYS A 443 16.02 13.08 -12.18
CA LYS A 443 15.73 14.24 -13.03
C LYS A 443 15.67 13.82 -14.51
N GLY A 444 14.52 14.06 -15.14
CA GLY A 444 14.24 13.64 -16.52
C GLY A 444 13.59 12.27 -16.66
N GLY A 445 13.45 11.50 -15.57
CA GLY A 445 12.70 10.24 -15.55
C GLY A 445 11.19 10.44 -15.60
N SER A 446 10.44 9.39 -15.82
CA SER A 446 9.00 9.43 -16.05
C SER A 446 8.23 10.05 -14.88
N SER A 447 8.49 9.58 -13.65
CA SER A 447 7.84 10.07 -12.43
C SER A 447 8.20 11.53 -12.14
N TYR A 448 9.47 11.89 -12.26
CA TYR A 448 9.93 13.28 -12.10
C TYR A 448 9.24 14.22 -13.11
N ASN A 449 9.13 13.81 -14.37
CA ASN A 449 8.50 14.61 -15.42
C ASN A 449 6.99 14.74 -15.17
N HIS A 450 6.29 13.66 -14.78
CA HIS A 450 4.88 13.71 -14.41
C HIS A 450 4.63 14.71 -13.27
N LEU A 451 5.44 14.64 -12.21
CA LEU A 451 5.32 15.56 -11.07
C LEU A 451 5.52 17.02 -11.48
N THR A 452 6.63 17.31 -12.16
CA THR A 452 6.98 18.70 -12.53
C THR A 452 5.96 19.28 -13.50
N THR A 453 5.48 18.50 -14.45
CA THR A 453 4.43 18.92 -15.38
C THR A 453 3.11 19.15 -14.65
N LEU A 454 2.69 18.25 -13.74
CA LEU A 454 1.48 18.42 -12.95
C LEU A 454 1.51 19.72 -12.12
N ILE A 455 2.63 19.99 -11.44
CA ILE A 455 2.79 21.22 -10.66
C ILE A 455 2.72 22.46 -11.57
N GLN A 456 3.31 22.40 -12.76
CA GLN A 456 3.24 23.49 -13.72
C GLN A 456 1.83 23.72 -14.22
N GLU A 457 1.08 22.66 -14.59
CA GLU A 457 -0.32 22.79 -15.00
C GLU A 457 -1.19 23.43 -13.90
N ILE A 458 -1.01 23.01 -12.64
CA ILE A 458 -1.72 23.61 -11.50
C ILE A 458 -1.39 25.08 -11.36
N LYS A 459 -0.10 25.48 -11.48
CA LYS A 459 0.32 26.88 -11.44
C LYS A 459 -0.28 27.70 -12.59
N CYS A 460 -0.28 27.17 -13.81
CA CYS A 460 -0.92 27.81 -14.95
C CYS A 460 -2.42 28.03 -14.73
N HIS A 461 -3.11 27.02 -14.21
CA HIS A 461 -4.52 27.13 -13.86
C HIS A 461 -4.77 28.19 -12.77
N ALA A 462 -3.94 28.22 -11.72
CA ALA A 462 -4.07 29.13 -10.58
C ALA A 462 -3.85 30.61 -10.95
N PHE A 463 -2.93 30.88 -11.85
CA PHE A 463 -2.50 32.24 -12.18
C PHE A 463 -2.97 32.73 -13.58
N GLY A 464 -3.76 31.91 -14.30
CA GLY A 464 -4.27 32.25 -15.63
C GLY A 464 -3.18 32.42 -16.68
N ILE A 465 -2.03 31.70 -16.51
CA ILE A 465 -0.90 31.73 -17.43
C ILE A 465 -1.18 30.71 -18.53
N SER A 466 -1.28 31.15 -19.80
CA SER A 466 -1.36 30.21 -20.93
C SER A 466 -0.01 29.47 -21.07
N GLU A 467 -0.08 28.17 -21.34
CA GLU A 467 1.10 27.42 -21.77
C GLU A 467 1.61 28.01 -23.09
N GLU A 468 2.85 28.52 -23.09
CA GLU A 468 3.59 28.85 -24.31
C GLU A 468 4.24 27.59 -24.92
#